data_27a96f01980102cb83aed56a4fce20c1
#
_entry.id   27a96f01980102cb83aed56a4fce20c1
#
_cell.length_a   1.000
_cell.length_b   1.000
_cell.length_c   1.000
_cell.angle_alpha   90.00
_cell.angle_beta   90.00
_cell.angle_gamma   90.00
#
_symmetry.space_group_name_H-M   'P 1'
#
loop_
_entity.id
_entity.type
_entity.pdbx_description
1 polymer ?
#
loop_
_entity_poly.entity_id
_entity_poly.type
_entity_poly.pdbx_seq_one_letter_code
_entity_poly.pdbx_strand_id
1 'polypeptide(L)'
;YCIANPYNHPGYGPNNWGLTASDEPNGYSAHAPYSNDNGTITPTAAISSIPYTPTESIEALKNFYRTYGSNIWGEYGFKDAFNPRQNWFASSYIAIDQGPIIVMIENYRSGLLWEKFMANPEIQPMLDSIGFVPDTITSVDDEVNTVDDFKLLGNYPNPFNPSTTIVFNLNANDNVSIEIFNHLGEKVRELSNREFSAGENKISWNGLNNENKNVSSGIYLYKISTTQNTLYGKMILQK
;
A
#
# COMPACT_ATOMS: atom_id res chain seq x y z
N TYR A 1 14.72 0.37 -16.98
CA TYR A 1 14.76 1.28 -18.15
C TYR A 1 14.82 2.74 -17.70
N CYS A 2 13.87 3.24 -16.91
CA CYS A 2 13.89 4.63 -16.46
C CYS A 2 15.11 4.99 -15.60
N ILE A 3 15.70 4.03 -14.88
CA ILE A 3 16.97 4.22 -14.18
C ILE A 3 18.13 4.40 -15.18
N ALA A 4 18.18 3.57 -16.21
CA ALA A 4 19.21 3.67 -17.26
C ALA A 4 19.03 4.94 -18.11
N ASN A 5 17.80 5.41 -18.25
CA ASN A 5 17.43 6.65 -18.91
C ASN A 5 18.17 6.91 -20.24
N PRO A 6 18.04 6.02 -21.25
CA PRO A 6 18.88 6.06 -22.45
C PRO A 6 18.70 7.31 -23.30
N TYR A 7 17.59 8.02 -23.12
CA TYR A 7 17.29 9.27 -23.85
C TYR A 7 17.49 10.53 -23.01
N ASN A 8 18.05 10.40 -21.80
CA ASN A 8 18.29 11.53 -20.89
C ASN A 8 17.04 12.37 -20.61
N HIS A 9 15.89 11.74 -20.40
CA HIS A 9 14.67 12.44 -20.02
C HIS A 9 14.80 13.05 -18.62
N PRO A 10 14.62 14.37 -18.48
CA PRO A 10 14.54 14.99 -17.16
C PRO A 10 13.44 14.35 -16.32
N GLY A 11 13.77 14.00 -15.10
CA GLY A 11 12.84 13.40 -14.14
C GLY A 11 12.85 11.86 -14.10
N TYR A 12 13.34 11.15 -15.11
CA TYR A 12 13.47 9.69 -15.02
C TYR A 12 14.51 9.29 -13.97
N GLY A 13 14.20 8.26 -13.19
CA GLY A 13 15.10 7.75 -12.16
C GLY A 13 14.48 6.62 -11.32
N PRO A 14 15.17 6.15 -10.28
CA PRO A 14 14.74 5.03 -9.47
C PRO A 14 13.37 5.26 -8.78
N ASN A 15 13.07 6.51 -8.44
CA ASN A 15 11.84 6.89 -7.75
C ASN A 15 10.86 7.64 -8.67
N ASN A 16 11.12 7.69 -9.97
CA ASN A 16 10.30 8.43 -10.93
C ASN A 16 10.25 7.68 -12.25
N TRP A 17 9.31 6.75 -12.37
CA TRP A 17 9.18 5.84 -13.48
C TRP A 17 7.72 5.41 -13.68
N GLY A 18 7.41 4.82 -14.83
CA GLY A 18 6.12 4.27 -15.19
C GLY A 18 5.79 4.57 -16.64
N LEU A 19 5.77 3.53 -17.47
CA LEU A 19 5.45 3.63 -18.89
C LEU A 19 4.26 2.73 -19.20
N THR A 20 3.21 3.32 -19.76
CA THR A 20 2.04 2.63 -20.29
C THR A 20 1.29 3.57 -21.24
N ALA A 21 0.16 3.14 -21.77
CA ALA A 21 -0.74 4.03 -22.50
C ALA A 21 -1.34 5.06 -21.54
N SER A 22 -1.32 6.32 -21.89
CA SER A 22 -1.78 7.42 -21.04
C SER A 22 -1.99 8.71 -21.84
N ASP A 23 -2.54 9.71 -21.19
CA ASP A 23 -2.50 11.08 -21.70
C ASP A 23 -1.06 11.57 -21.85
N GLU A 24 -0.84 12.41 -22.85
CA GLU A 24 0.40 13.13 -23.09
C GLU A 24 0.11 14.56 -23.55
N PRO A 25 1.13 15.45 -23.67
CA PRO A 25 0.91 16.84 -24.07
C PRO A 25 0.16 17.02 -25.39
N ASN A 26 0.24 16.04 -26.29
CA ASN A 26 -0.35 16.12 -27.64
C ASN A 26 -1.53 15.13 -27.84
N GLY A 27 -2.06 14.52 -26.79
CA GLY A 27 -3.19 13.60 -26.89
C GLY A 27 -3.08 12.39 -25.96
N TYR A 28 -3.35 11.21 -26.47
CA TYR A 28 -3.26 9.92 -25.77
C TYR A 28 -2.39 8.97 -26.58
N SER A 29 -1.43 8.30 -25.93
CA SER A 29 -0.47 7.46 -26.62
C SER A 29 0.06 6.33 -25.74
N ALA A 30 0.49 5.23 -26.34
CA ALA A 30 1.18 4.16 -25.64
C ALA A 30 2.68 4.46 -25.55
N HIS A 31 3.21 4.39 -24.33
CA HIS A 31 4.63 4.58 -24.04
C HIS A 31 5.24 3.26 -23.56
N ALA A 32 6.35 2.88 -24.17
CA ALA A 32 7.09 1.67 -23.79
C ALA A 32 8.61 1.90 -23.91
N PRO A 33 9.44 1.08 -23.24
CA PRO A 33 10.88 1.11 -23.43
C PRO A 33 11.27 1.05 -24.91
N TYR A 34 12.07 2.02 -25.35
CA TYR A 34 12.53 2.17 -26.75
C TYR A 34 11.43 2.42 -27.80
N SER A 35 10.18 2.58 -27.39
CA SER A 35 9.05 2.82 -28.30
C SER A 35 8.19 3.96 -27.78
N ASN A 36 8.12 5.06 -28.54
CA ASN A 36 7.34 6.25 -28.21
C ASN A 36 7.62 6.80 -26.80
N ASP A 37 8.87 6.75 -26.37
CA ASP A 37 9.29 7.33 -25.10
C ASP A 37 9.60 8.83 -25.27
N ASN A 38 8.72 9.67 -24.79
CA ASN A 38 8.84 11.14 -24.84
C ASN A 38 9.08 11.78 -23.46
N GLY A 39 9.31 10.97 -22.41
CA GLY A 39 9.52 11.43 -21.04
C GLY A 39 8.23 11.55 -20.21
N THR A 40 7.09 11.08 -20.72
CA THR A 40 5.84 11.00 -19.97
C THR A 40 5.89 9.85 -18.97
N ILE A 41 5.44 10.12 -17.75
CA ILE A 41 5.39 9.17 -16.62
C ILE A 41 3.93 8.99 -16.22
N THR A 42 3.54 7.74 -16.05
CA THR A 42 2.17 7.35 -15.69
C THR A 42 2.16 6.71 -14.32
N PRO A 43 1.54 7.33 -13.30
CA PRO A 43 1.48 6.80 -11.94
C PRO A 43 0.94 5.37 -11.85
N THR A 44 -0.05 5.01 -12.69
CA THR A 44 -0.63 3.67 -12.69
C THR A 44 0.41 2.59 -12.96
N ALA A 45 1.32 2.79 -13.92
CA ALA A 45 2.32 1.78 -14.26
C ALA A 45 3.27 1.48 -13.09
N ALA A 46 3.70 2.50 -12.34
CA ALA A 46 4.55 2.32 -11.20
C ALA A 46 3.81 1.74 -9.99
N ILE A 47 2.62 2.27 -9.68
CA ILE A 47 1.90 1.93 -8.45
C ILE A 47 1.21 0.57 -8.58
N SER A 48 0.64 0.23 -9.74
CA SER A 48 0.02 -1.08 -9.95
C SER A 48 1.03 -2.24 -10.01
N SER A 49 2.31 -1.94 -10.14
CA SER A 49 3.38 -2.93 -10.04
C SER A 49 3.73 -3.32 -8.60
N ILE A 50 3.08 -2.72 -7.60
CA ILE A 50 3.40 -2.92 -6.17
C ILE A 50 3.44 -4.38 -5.70
N PRO A 51 2.62 -5.33 -6.21
CA PRO A 51 2.74 -6.74 -5.80
C PRO A 51 4.03 -7.42 -6.29
N TYR A 52 4.68 -6.86 -7.31
CA TYR A 52 5.88 -7.43 -7.94
C TYR A 52 7.15 -6.67 -7.57
N THR A 53 7.05 -5.37 -7.33
CA THR A 53 8.17 -4.46 -7.03
C THR A 53 7.80 -3.52 -5.89
N PRO A 54 7.52 -4.05 -4.67
CA PRO A 54 6.94 -3.25 -3.59
C PRO A 54 7.81 -2.07 -3.17
N THR A 55 9.11 -2.27 -3.05
CA THR A 55 10.04 -1.20 -2.65
C THR A 55 10.07 -0.07 -3.66
N GLU A 56 10.27 -0.37 -4.93
CA GLU A 56 10.38 0.59 -6.02
C GLU A 56 9.04 1.31 -6.25
N SER A 57 7.93 0.57 -6.18
CA SER A 57 6.58 1.13 -6.34
C SER A 57 6.22 2.09 -5.21
N ILE A 58 6.54 1.74 -3.96
CA ILE A 58 6.28 2.60 -2.80
C ILE A 58 7.16 3.86 -2.85
N GLU A 59 8.42 3.75 -3.22
CA GLU A 59 9.28 4.92 -3.36
C GLU A 59 8.84 5.84 -4.51
N ALA A 60 8.38 5.27 -5.64
CA ALA A 60 7.79 6.05 -6.73
C ALA A 60 6.50 6.77 -6.27
N LEU A 61 5.60 6.07 -5.58
CA LEU A 61 4.37 6.66 -5.03
C LEU A 61 4.69 7.83 -4.09
N LYS A 62 5.63 7.64 -3.17
CA LYS A 62 6.06 8.71 -2.24
C LYS A 62 6.63 9.91 -2.99
N ASN A 63 7.45 9.67 -4.02
CA ASN A 63 8.03 10.71 -4.83
C ASN A 63 6.96 11.45 -5.63
N PHE A 64 6.03 10.76 -6.27
CA PHE A 64 4.91 11.37 -6.99
C PHE A 64 4.11 12.29 -6.07
N TYR A 65 3.76 11.82 -4.89
CA TYR A 65 2.98 12.60 -3.93
C TYR A 65 3.75 13.82 -3.40
N ARG A 66 5.02 13.65 -3.02
CA ARG A 66 5.82 14.72 -2.38
C ARG A 66 6.32 15.76 -3.36
N THR A 67 6.73 15.33 -4.55
CA THR A 67 7.37 16.20 -5.54
C THR A 67 6.36 16.84 -6.49
N TYR A 68 5.37 16.06 -6.93
CA TYR A 68 4.43 16.46 -7.96
C TYR A 68 2.98 16.56 -7.46
N GLY A 69 2.69 16.19 -6.21
CA GLY A 69 1.34 16.07 -5.68
C GLY A 69 0.48 17.33 -5.83
N SER A 70 1.07 18.53 -5.73
CA SER A 70 0.34 19.78 -5.99
C SER A 70 -0.27 19.87 -7.39
N ASN A 71 0.26 19.12 -8.37
CA ASN A 71 -0.19 19.12 -9.76
C ASN A 71 -0.95 17.87 -10.15
N ILE A 72 -0.56 16.70 -9.63
CA ILE A 72 -1.09 15.40 -10.06
C ILE A 72 -1.94 14.66 -9.02
N TRP A 73 -2.09 15.18 -7.79
CA TRP A 73 -2.96 14.60 -6.78
C TRP A 73 -4.24 15.41 -6.64
N GLY A 74 -5.40 14.75 -6.65
CA GLY A 74 -6.69 15.42 -6.52
C GLY A 74 -7.77 14.50 -5.95
N GLU A 75 -9.02 14.77 -6.27
CA GLU A 75 -10.21 14.15 -5.66
C GLU A 75 -10.21 12.61 -5.77
N TYR A 76 -9.75 12.07 -6.89
CA TYR A 76 -9.74 10.63 -7.16
C TYR A 76 -8.34 10.01 -7.10
N GLY A 77 -7.39 10.66 -6.40
CA GLY A 77 -6.03 10.21 -6.30
C GLY A 77 -5.10 10.83 -7.35
N PHE A 78 -4.18 10.04 -7.92
CA PHE A 78 -3.28 10.53 -8.95
C PHE A 78 -4.00 10.77 -10.27
N LYS A 79 -3.73 11.89 -10.91
CA LYS A 79 -4.11 12.13 -12.30
C LYS A 79 -3.34 11.20 -13.22
N ASP A 80 -3.79 11.10 -14.47
CA ASP A 80 -3.38 10.07 -15.41
C ASP A 80 -1.87 10.04 -15.68
N ALA A 81 -1.29 11.16 -16.06
CA ALA A 81 0.12 11.22 -16.42
C ALA A 81 0.75 12.60 -16.18
N PHE A 82 2.07 12.67 -16.24
CA PHE A 82 2.82 13.93 -16.22
C PHE A 82 4.13 13.81 -17.00
N ASN A 83 4.63 14.94 -17.48
CA ASN A 83 5.88 15.01 -18.22
C ASN A 83 6.78 16.13 -17.65
N PRO A 84 7.78 15.77 -16.81
CA PRO A 84 8.67 16.77 -16.19
C PRO A 84 9.47 17.58 -17.21
N ARG A 85 9.84 16.97 -18.35
CA ARG A 85 10.58 17.63 -19.41
C ARG A 85 9.82 18.81 -20.01
N GLN A 86 8.49 18.66 -20.13
CA GLN A 86 7.63 19.66 -20.73
C GLN A 86 6.87 20.50 -19.68
N ASN A 87 7.13 20.25 -18.40
CA ASN A 87 6.37 20.82 -17.28
C ASN A 87 4.84 20.68 -17.48
N TRP A 88 4.43 19.50 -17.96
CA TRP A 88 3.05 19.20 -18.29
C TRP A 88 2.46 18.19 -17.30
N PHE A 89 1.20 18.38 -16.94
CA PHE A 89 0.47 17.55 -16.00
C PHE A 89 -0.95 17.33 -16.53
N ALA A 90 -1.39 16.07 -16.63
CA ALA A 90 -2.76 15.75 -17.02
C ALA A 90 -3.77 16.38 -16.04
N SER A 91 -4.92 16.77 -16.56
CA SER A 91 -6.06 17.19 -15.74
C SER A 91 -7.08 16.06 -15.51
N SER A 92 -6.97 14.99 -16.26
CA SER A 92 -7.88 13.85 -16.34
C SER A 92 -7.60 12.78 -15.29
N TYR A 93 -8.63 11.98 -15.04
CA TYR A 93 -8.57 10.69 -14.36
C TYR A 93 -9.17 9.66 -15.32
N ILE A 94 -8.39 8.68 -15.72
CA ILE A 94 -8.82 7.63 -16.64
C ILE A 94 -9.13 6.36 -15.83
N ALA A 95 -10.34 5.84 -15.96
CA ALA A 95 -10.80 4.75 -15.11
C ALA A 95 -9.96 3.47 -15.26
N ILE A 96 -9.48 3.19 -16.49
CA ILE A 96 -8.62 2.04 -16.76
C ILE A 96 -7.26 2.15 -16.06
N ASP A 97 -6.82 3.36 -15.70
CA ASP A 97 -5.58 3.62 -14.99
C ASP A 97 -5.78 3.68 -13.47
N GLN A 98 -6.90 4.22 -13.02
CA GLN A 98 -7.24 4.28 -11.60
C GLN A 98 -7.57 2.89 -11.01
N GLY A 99 -8.27 2.06 -11.78
CA GLY A 99 -8.64 0.71 -11.37
C GLY A 99 -7.46 -0.16 -10.95
N PRO A 100 -6.43 -0.32 -11.78
CA PRO A 100 -5.23 -1.10 -11.45
C PRO A 100 -4.50 -0.60 -10.21
N ILE A 101 -4.43 0.71 -9.96
CA ILE A 101 -3.82 1.25 -8.74
C ILE A 101 -4.51 0.68 -7.50
N ILE A 102 -5.84 0.82 -7.41
CA ILE A 102 -6.61 0.38 -6.24
C ILE A 102 -6.55 -1.13 -6.09
N VAL A 103 -6.79 -1.84 -7.19
CA VAL A 103 -6.87 -3.30 -7.24
C VAL A 103 -5.53 -3.95 -6.85
N MET A 104 -4.41 -3.43 -7.36
CA MET A 104 -3.10 -4.00 -7.09
C MET A 104 -2.53 -3.60 -5.73
N ILE A 105 -2.87 -2.43 -5.21
CA ILE A 105 -2.58 -2.09 -3.81
C ILE A 105 -3.34 -3.05 -2.86
N GLU A 106 -4.62 -3.33 -3.13
CA GLU A 106 -5.37 -4.26 -2.31
C GLU A 106 -4.82 -5.69 -2.43
N ASN A 107 -4.46 -6.10 -3.64
CA ASN A 107 -3.84 -7.40 -3.84
C ASN A 107 -2.49 -7.55 -3.11
N TYR A 108 -1.66 -6.50 -3.11
CA TYR A 108 -0.42 -6.47 -2.32
C TYR A 108 -0.68 -6.57 -0.81
N ARG A 109 -1.74 -5.92 -0.33
CA ARG A 109 -2.10 -5.91 1.10
C ARG A 109 -2.69 -7.21 1.61
N SER A 110 -3.50 -7.89 0.81
CA SER A 110 -4.34 -9.00 1.27
C SER A 110 -4.29 -10.26 0.41
N GLY A 111 -3.69 -10.20 -0.79
CA GLY A 111 -3.73 -11.31 -1.74
C GLY A 111 -5.10 -11.56 -2.37
N LEU A 112 -6.09 -10.69 -2.10
CA LEU A 112 -7.51 -10.93 -2.39
C LEU A 112 -7.78 -11.33 -3.84
N LEU A 113 -7.18 -10.64 -4.81
CA LEU A 113 -7.45 -10.92 -6.21
C LEU A 113 -6.85 -12.26 -6.64
N TRP A 114 -5.63 -12.53 -6.22
CA TRP A 114 -4.98 -13.81 -6.50
C TRP A 114 -5.73 -14.95 -5.83
N GLU A 115 -6.16 -14.79 -4.57
CA GLU A 115 -6.98 -15.79 -3.89
C GLU A 115 -8.29 -16.06 -4.64
N LYS A 116 -9.03 -15.00 -5.00
CA LYS A 116 -10.29 -15.16 -5.72
C LYS A 116 -10.12 -15.73 -7.13
N PHE A 117 -9.08 -15.31 -7.85
CA PHE A 117 -8.76 -15.83 -9.16
C PHE A 117 -8.41 -17.33 -9.09
N MET A 118 -7.50 -17.72 -8.19
CA MET A 118 -7.06 -19.10 -8.02
C MET A 118 -8.15 -20.02 -7.43
N ALA A 119 -9.14 -19.47 -6.74
CA ALA A 119 -10.29 -20.23 -6.24
C ALA A 119 -11.27 -20.68 -7.35
N ASN A 120 -11.14 -20.16 -8.59
CA ASN A 120 -11.90 -20.65 -9.71
C ASN A 120 -11.41 -22.07 -10.08
N PRO A 121 -12.32 -23.09 -10.09
CA PRO A 121 -11.93 -24.49 -10.32
C PRO A 121 -11.35 -24.78 -11.72
N GLU A 122 -11.51 -23.86 -12.66
CA GLU A 122 -10.96 -24.00 -14.02
C GLU A 122 -9.50 -23.56 -14.12
N ILE A 123 -9.01 -22.74 -13.20
CA ILE A 123 -7.68 -22.15 -13.31
C ILE A 123 -6.57 -23.17 -13.11
N GLN A 124 -6.61 -23.96 -12.03
CA GLN A 124 -5.54 -24.93 -11.77
C GLN A 124 -5.41 -25.98 -12.88
N PRO A 125 -6.49 -26.63 -13.35
CA PRO A 125 -6.40 -27.57 -14.47
C PRO A 125 -5.87 -26.93 -15.77
N MET A 126 -6.22 -25.67 -16.02
CA MET A 126 -5.69 -24.93 -17.17
C MET A 126 -4.18 -24.72 -17.03
N LEU A 127 -3.71 -24.24 -15.88
CA LEU A 127 -2.28 -24.03 -15.62
C LEU A 127 -1.49 -25.34 -15.77
N ASP A 128 -2.00 -26.43 -15.20
CA ASP A 128 -1.39 -27.76 -15.32
C ASP A 128 -1.30 -28.20 -16.80
N SER A 129 -2.36 -27.94 -17.59
CA SER A 129 -2.41 -28.33 -19.01
C SER A 129 -1.39 -27.62 -19.89
N ILE A 130 -0.98 -26.41 -19.53
CA ILE A 130 0.03 -25.63 -20.26
C ILE A 130 1.42 -25.70 -19.62
N GLY A 131 1.59 -26.60 -18.61
CA GLY A 131 2.87 -26.92 -18.00
C GLY A 131 3.34 -25.91 -16.96
N PHE A 132 2.45 -25.08 -16.44
CA PHE A 132 2.77 -24.25 -15.26
C PHE A 132 2.84 -25.16 -14.04
N VAL A 133 3.95 -25.11 -13.36
CA VAL A 133 4.12 -25.73 -12.04
C VAL A 133 4.13 -24.63 -11.00
N PRO A 134 3.60 -24.88 -9.79
CA PRO A 134 3.76 -23.93 -8.69
C PRO A 134 5.23 -23.57 -8.57
N ASP A 135 5.51 -22.28 -8.48
CA ASP A 135 6.86 -21.82 -8.22
C ASP A 135 7.27 -22.30 -6.84
N THR A 136 8.06 -23.38 -6.83
CA THR A 136 8.72 -23.87 -5.62
C THR A 136 10.07 -23.17 -5.43
N ILE A 137 10.30 -22.05 -6.11
CA ILE A 137 11.42 -21.21 -5.75
C ILE A 137 11.11 -20.74 -4.34
N THR A 138 11.51 -21.58 -3.39
CA THR A 138 12.04 -21.08 -2.15
C THR A 138 12.83 -19.85 -2.54
N SER A 139 12.37 -18.70 -2.13
CA SER A 139 13.06 -17.42 -2.23
C SER A 139 14.55 -17.63 -2.46
N VAL A 140 15.07 -17.11 -3.58
CA VAL A 140 16.47 -16.69 -3.59
C VAL A 140 16.63 -15.92 -2.29
N ASP A 141 17.53 -16.39 -1.44
CA ASP A 141 17.89 -15.75 -0.19
C ASP A 141 18.37 -14.31 -0.47
N ASP A 142 17.47 -13.40 -0.69
CA ASP A 142 17.55 -12.18 0.04
C ASP A 142 17.20 -12.60 1.47
N GLU A 143 18.16 -12.70 2.32
CA GLU A 143 17.99 -12.73 3.76
C GLU A 143 17.27 -11.43 4.18
N VAL A 144 16.03 -11.26 3.78
CA VAL A 144 15.04 -10.71 4.65
C VAL A 144 14.62 -11.89 5.52
N ASN A 145 15.27 -12.06 6.62
CA ASN A 145 14.73 -12.76 7.77
C ASN A 145 13.39 -12.11 8.14
N THR A 146 12.39 -12.31 7.31
CA THR A 146 11.01 -12.24 7.74
C THR A 146 10.64 -13.63 8.23
N VAL A 147 11.19 -13.99 9.34
CA VAL A 147 10.40 -14.73 10.32
C VAL A 147 9.23 -13.80 10.54
N ASP A 148 8.12 -14.15 9.98
CA ASP A 148 6.86 -13.38 9.99
C ASP A 148 6.25 -13.52 11.40
N ASP A 149 6.97 -12.98 12.37
CA ASP A 149 6.82 -13.25 13.78
C ASP A 149 5.77 -12.37 14.45
N PHE A 150 5.29 -11.36 13.70
CA PHE A 150 4.33 -10.41 14.22
C PHE A 150 3.36 -9.99 13.14
N LYS A 151 2.08 -10.34 13.28
CA LYS A 151 1.00 -10.00 12.34
C LYS A 151 -0.09 -9.18 12.99
N LEU A 152 -0.45 -8.08 12.36
CA LEU A 152 -1.65 -7.32 12.68
C LEU A 152 -2.83 -7.90 11.87
N LEU A 153 -3.82 -8.46 12.57
CA LEU A 153 -5.02 -9.04 11.95
C LEU A 153 -6.13 -7.99 11.75
N GLY A 154 -5.94 -6.78 12.29
CA GLY A 154 -6.87 -5.67 12.16
C GLY A 154 -7.66 -5.36 13.42
N ASN A 155 -8.78 -4.64 13.26
CA ASN A 155 -9.70 -4.37 14.37
C ASN A 155 -11.16 -4.59 13.94
N TYR A 156 -11.96 -5.11 14.84
CA TYR A 156 -13.37 -5.38 14.60
C TYR A 156 -14.23 -5.06 15.84
N PRO A 157 -15.41 -4.42 15.62
CA PRO A 157 -15.92 -3.84 14.37
C PRO A 157 -15.10 -2.64 13.89
N ASN A 158 -15.17 -2.35 12.57
CA ASN A 158 -14.62 -1.14 11.97
C ASN A 158 -15.44 -0.77 10.73
N PRO A 159 -16.24 0.33 10.70
CA PRO A 159 -16.40 1.32 11.77
C PRO A 159 -16.97 0.75 13.07
N PHE A 160 -16.73 1.45 14.21
CA PHE A 160 -17.15 0.99 15.53
C PHE A 160 -17.89 2.05 16.34
N ASN A 161 -18.73 1.59 17.30
CA ASN A 161 -19.48 2.42 18.24
C ASN A 161 -19.80 1.64 19.53
N PRO A 162 -19.37 2.05 20.72
CA PRO A 162 -18.22 2.93 20.97
C PRO A 162 -16.90 2.16 21.05
N SER A 163 -16.90 0.82 20.91
CA SER A 163 -15.73 -0.03 21.13
C SER A 163 -15.36 -0.87 19.94
N THR A 164 -14.07 -1.13 19.81
CA THR A 164 -13.49 -2.06 18.84
C THR A 164 -12.41 -2.90 19.51
N THR A 165 -12.11 -4.06 18.94
CA THR A 165 -11.07 -4.98 19.42
C THR A 165 -9.98 -5.09 18.36
N ILE A 166 -8.77 -4.72 18.70
CA ILE A 166 -7.57 -4.90 17.88
C ILE A 166 -7.06 -6.32 18.10
N VAL A 167 -6.78 -7.03 17.02
CA VAL A 167 -6.31 -8.42 17.03
C VAL A 167 -4.94 -8.48 16.34
N PHE A 168 -3.99 -9.13 17.00
CA PHE A 168 -2.64 -9.33 16.48
C PHE A 168 -2.09 -10.68 16.92
N ASN A 169 -1.13 -11.20 16.17
CA ASN A 169 -0.48 -12.48 16.46
C ASN A 169 1.01 -12.29 16.74
N LEU A 170 1.53 -13.00 17.75
CA LEU A 170 2.95 -13.05 18.10
C LEU A 170 3.46 -14.49 17.96
N ASN A 171 4.66 -14.68 17.47
CA ASN A 171 5.28 -16.02 17.41
C ASN A 171 5.97 -16.41 18.69
N ALA A 172 6.37 -15.45 19.51
CA ALA A 172 6.97 -15.63 20.82
C ALA A 172 6.41 -14.61 21.80
N ASN A 173 6.61 -14.84 23.10
CA ASN A 173 6.30 -13.83 24.10
C ASN A 173 7.15 -12.59 23.84
N ASP A 174 6.52 -11.41 23.82
CA ASP A 174 7.20 -10.14 23.62
C ASP A 174 6.51 -8.99 24.37
N ASN A 175 7.28 -7.95 24.65
CA ASN A 175 6.73 -6.69 25.17
C ASN A 175 6.09 -5.90 24.03
N VAL A 176 4.80 -5.63 24.17
CA VAL A 176 4.02 -4.94 23.15
C VAL A 176 3.47 -3.63 23.69
N SER A 177 3.82 -2.54 23.01
CA SER A 177 3.21 -1.23 23.20
C SER A 177 2.13 -0.98 22.17
N ILE A 178 0.95 -0.53 22.60
CA ILE A 178 -0.18 -0.23 21.73
C ILE A 178 -0.65 1.20 22.02
N GLU A 179 -0.52 2.06 21.03
CA GLU A 179 -0.83 3.48 21.12
C GLU A 179 -1.86 3.90 20.07
N ILE A 180 -2.76 4.81 20.43
CA ILE A 180 -3.78 5.37 19.53
C ILE A 180 -3.50 6.84 19.29
N PHE A 181 -3.63 7.26 18.03
CA PHE A 181 -3.41 8.62 17.55
C PHE A 181 -4.65 9.13 16.81
N ASN A 182 -4.87 10.43 16.84
CA ASN A 182 -5.86 11.09 15.99
C ASN A 182 -5.30 11.36 14.58
N HIS A 183 -6.11 11.94 13.72
CA HIS A 183 -5.74 12.27 12.33
C HIS A 183 -4.63 13.35 12.23
N LEU A 184 -4.32 14.07 13.29
CA LEU A 184 -3.22 15.02 13.37
C LEU A 184 -1.91 14.38 13.86
N GLY A 185 -1.92 13.09 14.20
CA GLY A 185 -0.76 12.38 14.75
C GLY A 185 -0.55 12.61 16.25
N GLU A 186 -1.50 13.22 16.95
CA GLU A 186 -1.42 13.41 18.40
C GLU A 186 -1.83 12.13 19.12
N LYS A 187 -1.04 11.71 20.13
CA LYS A 187 -1.35 10.53 20.94
C LYS A 187 -2.60 10.75 21.79
N VAL A 188 -3.61 9.93 21.56
CA VAL A 188 -4.90 9.97 22.23
C VAL A 188 -4.91 9.03 23.44
N ARG A 189 -4.40 7.83 23.25
CA ARG A 189 -4.41 6.78 24.29
C ARG A 189 -3.23 5.84 24.15
N GLU A 190 -2.72 5.40 25.29
CA GLU A 190 -1.89 4.23 25.40
C GLU A 190 -2.77 3.09 25.96
N LEU A 191 -2.99 2.03 25.16
CA LEU A 191 -3.83 0.91 25.56
C LEU A 191 -3.06 -0.13 26.35
N SER A 192 -1.79 -0.32 26.02
CA SER A 192 -0.94 -1.32 26.65
C SER A 192 0.54 -1.00 26.44
N ASN A 193 1.33 -1.40 27.44
CA ASN A 193 2.79 -1.47 27.38
C ASN A 193 3.23 -2.57 28.34
N ARG A 194 3.09 -3.84 27.90
CA ARG A 194 3.39 -5.02 28.73
C ARG A 194 3.73 -6.22 27.85
N GLU A 195 4.16 -7.29 28.50
CA GLU A 195 4.37 -8.58 27.85
C GLU A 195 3.04 -9.23 27.42
N PHE A 196 3.03 -9.81 26.21
CA PHE A 196 1.97 -10.64 25.65
C PHE A 196 2.55 -12.00 25.27
N SER A 197 1.71 -13.03 25.38
CA SER A 197 2.11 -14.40 25.04
C SER A 197 2.12 -14.63 23.53
N ALA A 198 2.89 -15.62 23.09
CA ALA A 198 2.83 -16.14 21.72
C ALA A 198 1.39 -16.54 21.36
N GLY A 199 1.05 -16.38 20.07
CA GLY A 199 -0.28 -16.65 19.51
C GLY A 199 -1.14 -15.41 19.33
N GLU A 200 -2.44 -15.63 19.13
CA GLU A 200 -3.42 -14.57 18.90
C GLU A 200 -3.71 -13.80 20.19
N ASN A 201 -3.56 -12.49 20.12
CA ASN A 201 -3.81 -11.55 21.21
C ASN A 201 -4.88 -10.53 20.82
N LYS A 202 -5.65 -10.10 21.81
CA LYS A 202 -6.77 -9.16 21.65
C LYS A 202 -6.71 -8.05 22.69
N ILE A 203 -6.94 -6.82 22.25
CA ILE A 203 -7.07 -5.67 23.12
C ILE A 203 -8.20 -4.77 22.64
N SER A 204 -9.05 -4.31 23.54
CA SER A 204 -10.19 -3.47 23.19
C SER A 204 -9.94 -2.00 23.48
N TRP A 205 -10.44 -1.14 22.61
CA TRP A 205 -10.53 0.29 22.82
C TRP A 205 -11.98 0.76 22.77
N ASN A 206 -12.37 1.55 23.75
CA ASN A 206 -13.73 2.01 23.97
C ASN A 206 -13.95 3.49 23.59
N GLY A 207 -13.09 4.06 22.75
CA GLY A 207 -13.20 5.46 22.32
C GLY A 207 -12.93 6.49 23.42
N LEU A 208 -12.11 6.16 24.41
CA LEU A 208 -11.69 7.08 25.49
C LEU A 208 -10.22 7.46 25.32
N ASN A 209 -9.88 8.69 25.69
CA ASN A 209 -8.50 9.15 25.76
C ASN A 209 -7.83 8.73 27.09
N ASN A 210 -6.58 9.16 27.33
CA ASN A 210 -5.83 8.85 28.56
C ASN A 210 -6.48 9.42 29.83
N GLU A 211 -7.30 10.48 29.71
CA GLU A 211 -8.05 11.07 30.81
C GLU A 211 -9.43 10.43 31.03
N ASN A 212 -9.71 9.30 30.34
CA ASN A 212 -11.01 8.61 30.33
C ASN A 212 -12.17 9.49 29.82
N LYS A 213 -11.88 10.49 28.99
CA LYS A 213 -12.90 11.29 28.30
C LYS A 213 -13.18 10.72 26.91
N ASN A 214 -14.43 10.81 26.50
CA ASN A 214 -14.85 10.43 25.15
C ASN A 214 -14.12 11.26 24.09
N VAL A 215 -13.59 10.59 23.06
CA VAL A 215 -13.06 11.26 21.88
C VAL A 215 -14.14 11.43 20.82
N SER A 216 -13.95 12.34 19.88
CA SER A 216 -14.91 12.64 18.79
C SER A 216 -14.98 11.50 17.78
N SER A 217 -16.12 11.41 17.04
CA SER A 217 -16.18 10.57 15.84
C SER A 217 -15.10 10.99 14.84
N GLY A 218 -14.51 10.03 14.15
CA GLY A 218 -13.45 10.30 13.18
C GLY A 218 -12.52 9.14 12.94
N ILE A 219 -11.46 9.41 12.20
CA ILE A 219 -10.40 8.45 11.87
C ILE A 219 -9.36 8.49 12.98
N TYR A 220 -8.98 7.30 13.44
CA TYR A 220 -7.90 7.07 14.39
C TYR A 220 -6.91 6.09 13.81
N LEU A 221 -5.64 6.30 14.12
CA LEU A 221 -4.56 5.37 13.81
C LEU A 221 -4.14 4.67 15.10
N TYR A 222 -3.79 3.41 15.02
CA TYR A 222 -3.16 2.71 16.11
C TYR A 222 -1.81 2.14 15.67
N LYS A 223 -0.87 2.20 16.59
CA LYS A 223 0.49 1.70 16.43
C LYS A 223 0.69 0.57 17.41
N ILE A 224 1.17 -0.56 16.93
CA ILE A 224 1.57 -1.69 17.76
C ILE A 224 3.07 -1.91 17.55
N SER A 225 3.84 -1.82 18.61
CA SER A 225 5.29 -2.03 18.59
C SER A 225 5.68 -3.17 19.50
N THR A 226 6.46 -4.09 18.96
CA THR A 226 7.19 -5.12 19.70
C THR A 226 8.62 -4.65 19.96
N THR A 227 9.48 -5.50 20.52
CA THR A 227 10.90 -5.18 20.68
C THR A 227 11.65 -5.02 19.36
N GLN A 228 11.15 -5.61 18.28
CA GLN A 228 11.83 -5.64 16.98
C GLN A 228 11.06 -4.95 15.87
N ASN A 229 9.72 -4.97 15.89
CA ASN A 229 8.86 -4.56 14.79
C ASN A 229 7.79 -3.56 15.20
N THR A 230 7.30 -2.77 14.24
CA THR A 230 6.18 -1.85 14.44
C THR A 230 5.19 -1.97 13.28
N LEU A 231 3.91 -2.14 13.61
CA LEU A 231 2.80 -2.17 12.66
C LEU A 231 1.79 -1.07 12.97
N TYR A 232 1.07 -0.65 11.94
CA TYR A 232 0.07 0.41 12.04
C TYR A 232 -1.26 -0.05 11.47
N GLY A 233 -2.36 0.38 12.09
CA GLY A 233 -3.69 0.17 11.56
C GLY A 233 -4.54 1.43 11.63
N LYS A 234 -5.67 1.41 10.91
CA LYS A 234 -6.64 2.51 10.84
C LYS A 234 -7.99 2.02 11.31
N MET A 235 -8.69 2.83 12.11
CA MET A 235 -10.04 2.56 12.59
C MET A 235 -10.91 3.81 12.53
N ILE A 236 -12.23 3.61 12.42
CA ILE A 236 -13.21 4.68 12.29
C ILE A 236 -14.20 4.58 13.44
N LEU A 237 -14.20 5.59 14.31
CA LEU A 237 -15.19 5.74 15.36
C LEU A 237 -16.42 6.50 14.81
N GLN A 238 -17.58 5.91 14.93
CA GLN A 238 -18.85 6.48 14.50
C GLN A 238 -19.79 6.49 15.71
N LYS A 239 -20.12 7.66 16.22
CA LYS A 239 -21.09 7.85 17.32
C LYS A 239 -22.41 8.33 16.79
#